data_57d3c1ef32fcc4ce4fa91998a41a81ab
#
_entry.id   57d3c1ef32fcc4ce4fa91998a41a81ab
#
_cell.length_a   1.000
_cell.length_b   1.000
_cell.length_c   1.000
_cell.angle_alpha   90.00
_cell.angle_beta   90.00
_cell.angle_gamma   90.00
#
_symmetry.space_group_name_H-M   'P 1'
#
loop_
_entity.id
_entity.type
_entity.pdbx_description
1 polymer ?
#
loop_
_entity_poly.entity_id
_entity_poly.type
_entity_poly.pdbx_seq_one_letter_code
_entity_poly.pdbx_strand_id
1 'polypeptide(L)'
;MIKLKKINISKRSIVMITLLLISLLSIFVVSKIVTQPDFNASTVQSLNDKESLVMKLAAAAAAASTALSLIPGDASMPIANQIAELAPYFILILGSILLEKMLVSVVGYISFTYIIPFACVLGIFYLYTKKDVMRTLAIKLAIFGVILFIAIPSSIKVSDLIYNSYQTSIEQTVKTAEQNKEYIEEKKEDLSEEDQNWMDKVGDYLSNLTSKIGSGISEIIKKGEDTLISFLDAIAIMIITSCVIPIGTILIFGLVIKILFSFDSNRGARKFQKNIEKESSMKEKILTTPVLNDNEINGNISL
;
A
#
# COMPACT_ATOMS: atom_id res chain seq x y z
N MET A 1 38.07 9.18 47.64
CA MET A 1 37.69 7.84 47.14
C MET A 1 36.18 7.65 47.34
N ILE A 2 35.40 7.84 46.30
CA ILE A 2 33.95 7.64 46.32
C ILE A 2 33.73 6.13 46.12
N LYS A 3 33.30 5.43 47.18
CA LYS A 3 32.91 4.04 47.10
C LYS A 3 31.63 3.91 46.24
N LEU A 4 31.78 3.46 45.03
CA LEU A 4 30.66 3.03 44.18
C LEU A 4 29.92 1.89 44.88
N LYS A 5 28.76 2.18 45.48
CA LYS A 5 27.88 1.25 46.13
C LYS A 5 27.41 0.26 45.04
N LYS A 6 27.84 -0.99 45.12
CA LYS A 6 27.44 -2.09 44.21
C LYS A 6 25.93 -2.28 44.32
N ILE A 7 25.17 -1.64 43.40
CA ILE A 7 23.72 -1.72 43.34
C ILE A 7 23.38 -3.12 42.88
N ASN A 8 22.85 -3.92 43.77
CA ASN A 8 22.35 -5.27 43.46
C ASN A 8 21.00 -5.13 42.74
N ILE A 9 21.07 -4.87 41.40
CA ILE A 9 19.91 -4.62 40.55
C ILE A 9 19.21 -5.97 40.33
N SER A 10 17.98 -6.11 40.83
CA SER A 10 17.13 -7.26 40.55
C SER A 10 16.95 -7.44 39.04
N LYS A 11 16.91 -8.66 38.52
CA LYS A 11 16.65 -8.98 37.11
C LYS A 11 15.42 -8.23 36.55
N ARG A 12 14.41 -8.00 37.40
CA ARG A 12 13.21 -7.19 37.03
C ARG A 12 13.53 -5.73 36.81
N SER A 13 14.37 -5.11 37.65
CA SER A 13 14.77 -3.71 37.50
C SER A 13 15.58 -3.51 36.24
N ILE A 14 16.43 -4.47 35.86
CA ILE A 14 17.20 -4.41 34.61
C ILE A 14 16.26 -4.39 33.41
N VAL A 15 15.29 -5.34 33.34
CA VAL A 15 14.31 -5.39 32.24
C VAL A 15 13.46 -4.13 32.16
N MET A 16 13.03 -3.57 33.30
CA MET A 16 12.26 -2.34 33.36
C MET A 16 13.05 -1.14 32.82
N ILE A 17 14.31 -1.00 33.23
CA ILE A 17 15.20 0.08 32.74
C ILE A 17 15.44 -0.10 31.24
N THR A 18 15.66 -1.32 30.76
CA THR A 18 15.88 -1.59 29.32
C THR A 18 14.64 -1.23 28.51
N LEU A 19 13.43 -1.61 28.93
CA LEU A 19 12.18 -1.25 28.24
C LEU A 19 11.94 0.26 28.22
N LEU A 20 12.26 0.95 29.33
CA LEU A 20 12.15 2.40 29.42
C LEU A 20 13.16 3.08 28.48
N LEU A 21 14.38 2.58 28.41
CA LEU A 21 15.43 3.06 27.51
C LEU A 21 15.05 2.85 26.05
N ILE A 22 14.51 1.69 25.70
CA ILE A 22 14.00 1.40 24.34
C ILE A 22 12.86 2.36 24.00
N SER A 23 11.92 2.62 24.92
CA SER A 23 10.83 3.57 24.70
C SER A 23 11.33 4.99 24.45
N LEU A 24 12.30 5.47 25.25
CA LEU A 24 12.89 6.80 25.07
C LEU A 24 13.68 6.89 23.75
N LEU A 25 14.50 5.89 23.43
CA LEU A 25 15.22 5.83 22.15
C LEU A 25 14.26 5.80 20.97
N SER A 26 13.15 5.06 21.06
CA SER A 26 12.13 5.02 20.01
C SER A 26 11.55 6.40 19.74
N ILE A 27 11.16 7.15 20.78
CA ILE A 27 10.52 8.48 20.64
C ILE A 27 11.53 9.54 20.19
N PHE A 28 12.70 9.62 20.85
CA PHE A 28 13.60 10.76 20.67
C PHE A 28 14.64 10.57 19.55
N VAL A 29 15.00 9.33 19.25
CA VAL A 29 16.04 9.03 18.26
C VAL A 29 15.41 8.40 17.02
N VAL A 30 14.79 7.23 17.15
CA VAL A 30 14.32 6.46 15.99
C VAL A 30 13.20 7.20 15.25
N SER A 31 12.22 7.76 15.98
CA SER A 31 11.14 8.53 15.37
C SER A 31 11.66 9.71 14.54
N LYS A 32 12.66 10.44 15.06
CA LYS A 32 13.28 11.57 14.32
C LYS A 32 14.03 11.10 13.08
N ILE A 33 14.79 10.02 13.17
CA ILE A 33 15.57 9.49 12.03
C ILE A 33 14.61 9.02 10.92
N VAL A 34 13.58 8.27 11.28
CA VAL A 34 12.63 7.70 10.32
C VAL A 34 11.76 8.76 9.64
N THR A 35 11.52 9.90 10.31
CA THR A 35 10.79 11.04 9.71
C THR A 35 11.66 12.00 8.92
N GLN A 36 12.98 11.84 8.97
CA GLN A 36 13.85 12.67 8.14
C GLN A 36 13.66 12.36 6.65
N PRO A 37 13.63 13.39 5.78
CA PRO A 37 13.51 13.21 4.33
C PRO A 37 14.57 12.27 3.76
N ASP A 38 15.80 12.35 4.28
CA ASP A 38 16.95 11.58 3.81
C ASP A 38 16.79 10.07 4.03
N PHE A 39 16.12 9.66 5.11
CA PHE A 39 15.88 8.24 5.42
C PHE A 39 15.00 7.54 4.38
N ASN A 40 14.01 8.24 3.87
CA ASN A 40 13.08 7.74 2.87
C ASN A 40 13.37 8.31 1.47
N ALA A 41 14.51 8.98 1.27
CA ALA A 41 14.81 9.73 0.04
C ALA A 41 14.67 8.87 -1.23
N SER A 42 15.21 7.65 -1.24
CA SER A 42 15.11 6.75 -2.41
C SER A 42 13.67 6.35 -2.72
N THR A 43 12.88 6.09 -1.69
CA THR A 43 11.47 5.72 -1.84
C THR A 43 10.63 6.91 -2.33
N VAL A 44 10.85 8.09 -1.76
CA VAL A 44 10.17 9.32 -2.18
C VAL A 44 10.59 9.72 -3.59
N GLN A 45 11.87 9.55 -3.95
CA GLN A 45 12.35 9.83 -5.30
C GLN A 45 11.68 8.93 -6.33
N SER A 46 11.60 7.62 -6.10
CA SER A 46 10.88 6.70 -6.97
C SER A 46 9.41 7.11 -7.18
N LEU A 47 8.73 7.55 -6.10
CA LEU A 47 7.36 8.04 -6.20
C LEU A 47 7.28 9.38 -6.97
N ASN A 48 8.28 10.27 -6.85
CA ASN A 48 8.35 11.50 -7.64
C ASN A 48 8.53 11.21 -9.13
N ASP A 49 9.36 10.23 -9.46
CA ASP A 49 9.61 9.85 -10.86
C ASP A 49 8.33 9.28 -11.50
N LYS A 50 7.59 8.42 -10.76
CA LYS A 50 6.28 7.93 -11.19
C LYS A 50 5.26 9.06 -11.36
N GLU A 51 5.16 9.97 -10.40
CA GLU A 51 4.28 11.15 -10.48
C GLU A 51 4.58 11.99 -11.71
N SER A 52 5.85 12.30 -11.94
CA SER A 52 6.29 13.06 -13.13
C SER A 52 5.90 12.38 -14.43
N LEU A 53 6.05 11.05 -14.50
CA LEU A 53 5.70 10.31 -15.71
C LEU A 53 4.19 10.25 -15.94
N VAL A 54 3.38 10.09 -14.88
CA VAL A 54 1.91 10.15 -14.99
C VAL A 54 1.44 11.53 -15.46
N MET A 55 2.07 12.60 -14.96
CA MET A 55 1.76 13.97 -15.43
C MET A 55 2.09 14.14 -16.90
N LYS A 56 3.23 13.62 -17.38
CA LYS A 56 3.59 13.61 -18.80
C LYS A 56 2.59 12.83 -19.65
N LEU A 57 2.18 11.64 -19.19
CA LEU A 57 1.14 10.84 -19.86
C LEU A 57 -0.18 11.59 -19.95
N ALA A 58 -0.62 12.21 -18.87
CA ALA A 58 -1.85 13.01 -18.86
C ALA A 58 -1.78 14.20 -19.81
N ALA A 59 -0.66 14.91 -19.84
CA ALA A 59 -0.43 16.02 -20.75
C ALA A 59 -0.40 15.54 -22.23
N ALA A 60 0.28 14.43 -22.51
CA ALA A 60 0.35 13.83 -23.84
C ALA A 60 -1.03 13.34 -24.30
N ALA A 61 -1.83 12.73 -23.42
CA ALA A 61 -3.19 12.32 -23.73
C ALA A 61 -4.11 13.51 -24.05
N ALA A 62 -4.04 14.59 -23.25
CA ALA A 62 -4.80 15.80 -23.50
C ALA A 62 -4.40 16.44 -24.84
N ALA A 63 -3.11 16.49 -25.15
CA ALA A 63 -2.60 17.03 -26.41
C ALA A 63 -3.03 16.17 -27.61
N ALA A 64 -2.94 14.83 -27.52
CA ALA A 64 -3.39 13.91 -28.55
C ALA A 64 -4.90 14.01 -28.81
N SER A 65 -5.71 14.05 -27.75
CA SER A 65 -7.16 14.25 -27.86
C SER A 65 -7.51 15.56 -28.54
N THR A 66 -6.83 16.65 -28.16
CA THR A 66 -7.04 17.97 -28.77
C THR A 66 -6.65 17.94 -30.24
N ALA A 67 -5.49 17.40 -30.62
CA ALA A 67 -5.05 17.33 -32.01
C ALA A 67 -6.04 16.54 -32.88
N LEU A 68 -6.52 15.38 -32.40
CA LEU A 68 -7.52 14.59 -33.10
C LEU A 68 -8.87 15.29 -33.25
N SER A 69 -9.29 16.08 -32.26
CA SER A 69 -10.56 16.84 -32.32
C SER A 69 -10.54 17.98 -33.30
N LEU A 70 -9.36 18.45 -33.73
CA LEU A 70 -9.20 19.53 -34.69
C LEU A 70 -9.22 19.05 -36.15
N ILE A 71 -9.27 17.74 -36.41
CA ILE A 71 -9.31 17.19 -37.76
C ILE A 71 -10.70 17.41 -38.36
N PRO A 72 -10.78 17.93 -39.61
CA PRO A 72 -12.06 18.11 -40.30
C PRO A 72 -12.81 16.78 -40.49
N GLY A 73 -14.07 16.73 -40.12
CA GLY A 73 -14.91 15.52 -40.19
C GLY A 73 -15.04 14.80 -38.87
N ASP A 74 -16.09 13.97 -38.73
CA ASP A 74 -16.46 13.32 -37.46
C ASP A 74 -15.68 12.02 -37.20
N ALA A 75 -14.81 11.57 -38.10
CA ALA A 75 -14.20 10.26 -38.08
C ALA A 75 -13.18 10.06 -36.94
N SER A 76 -12.46 11.12 -36.54
CA SER A 76 -11.46 11.10 -35.45
C SER A 76 -12.06 11.43 -34.07
N MET A 77 -13.24 12.02 -34.04
CA MET A 77 -13.89 12.47 -32.80
C MET A 77 -14.13 11.36 -31.78
N PRO A 78 -14.56 10.13 -32.17
CA PRO A 78 -14.72 9.03 -31.20
C PRO A 78 -13.42 8.68 -30.49
N ILE A 79 -12.28 8.67 -31.20
CA ILE A 79 -10.96 8.37 -30.63
C ILE A 79 -10.50 9.51 -29.71
N ALA A 80 -10.67 10.76 -30.15
CA ALA A 80 -10.37 11.94 -29.34
C ALA A 80 -11.12 11.91 -28.01
N ASN A 81 -12.41 11.59 -28.02
CA ASN A 81 -13.24 11.47 -26.83
C ASN A 81 -12.78 10.33 -25.94
N GLN A 82 -12.46 9.15 -26.49
CA GLN A 82 -11.95 8.03 -25.71
C GLN A 82 -10.62 8.36 -25.03
N ILE A 83 -9.71 9.08 -25.69
CA ILE A 83 -8.47 9.54 -25.06
C ILE A 83 -8.76 10.57 -23.95
N ALA A 84 -9.70 11.49 -24.15
CA ALA A 84 -10.12 12.44 -23.12
C ALA A 84 -10.72 11.75 -21.89
N GLU A 85 -11.47 10.66 -22.08
CA GLU A 85 -12.06 9.83 -21.02
C GLU A 85 -11.01 9.11 -20.15
N LEU A 86 -9.73 9.13 -20.54
CA LEU A 86 -8.65 8.60 -19.71
C LEU A 86 -8.26 9.52 -18.54
N ALA A 87 -8.64 10.79 -18.57
CA ALA A 87 -8.27 11.79 -17.57
C ALA A 87 -8.59 11.36 -16.11
N PRO A 88 -9.76 10.80 -15.78
CA PRO A 88 -10.06 10.33 -14.43
C PRO A 88 -9.08 9.27 -13.91
N TYR A 89 -8.56 8.41 -14.78
CA TYR A 89 -7.60 7.37 -14.40
C TYR A 89 -6.24 7.97 -14.04
N PHE A 90 -5.78 9.00 -14.75
CA PHE A 90 -4.56 9.73 -14.38
C PHE A 90 -4.71 10.41 -13.01
N ILE A 91 -5.86 11.02 -12.72
CA ILE A 91 -6.15 11.63 -11.42
C ILE A 91 -6.13 10.58 -10.31
N LEU A 92 -6.71 9.41 -10.55
CA LEU A 92 -6.73 8.30 -9.58
C LEU A 92 -5.30 7.81 -9.29
N ILE A 93 -4.48 7.63 -10.32
CA ILE A 93 -3.08 7.19 -10.17
C ILE A 93 -2.27 8.25 -9.39
N LEU A 94 -2.39 9.54 -9.76
CA LEU A 94 -1.72 10.63 -9.04
C LEU A 94 -2.14 10.71 -7.58
N GLY A 95 -3.44 10.57 -7.30
CA GLY A 95 -3.96 10.54 -5.95
C GLY A 95 -3.40 9.38 -5.13
N SER A 96 -3.26 8.21 -5.75
CA SER A 96 -2.66 7.03 -5.10
C SER A 96 -1.18 7.23 -4.78
N ILE A 97 -0.40 7.80 -5.71
CA ILE A 97 1.02 8.11 -5.49
C ILE A 97 1.20 9.14 -4.35
N LEU A 98 0.36 10.18 -4.31
CA LEU A 98 0.38 11.16 -3.23
C LEU A 98 0.03 10.51 -1.87
N LEU A 99 -0.96 9.61 -1.84
CA LEU A 99 -1.31 8.85 -0.65
C LEU A 99 -0.13 7.98 -0.18
N GLU A 100 0.56 7.28 -1.09
CA GLU A 100 1.75 6.51 -0.77
C GLU A 100 2.86 7.37 -0.15
N LYS A 101 3.14 8.55 -0.71
CA LYS A 101 4.11 9.51 -0.16
C LYS A 101 3.76 9.92 1.26
N MET A 102 2.48 10.21 1.53
CA MET A 102 2.02 10.54 2.87
C MET A 102 2.17 9.37 3.83
N LEU A 103 1.82 8.14 3.40
CA LEU A 103 1.92 6.94 4.23
C LEU A 103 3.37 6.62 4.62
N VAL A 104 4.33 6.77 3.71
CA VAL A 104 5.76 6.55 4.01
C VAL A 104 6.21 7.38 5.20
N SER A 105 5.84 8.65 5.25
CA SER A 105 6.25 9.56 6.32
C SER A 105 5.46 9.34 7.62
N VAL A 106 4.15 9.18 7.52
CA VAL A 106 3.24 9.10 8.67
C VAL A 106 3.36 7.77 9.40
N VAL A 107 3.51 6.66 8.69
CA VAL A 107 3.55 5.32 9.29
C VAL A 107 4.79 5.12 10.16
N GLY A 108 5.96 5.60 9.71
CA GLY A 108 7.18 5.59 10.51
C GLY A 108 7.02 6.37 11.80
N TYR A 109 6.45 7.58 11.72
CA TYR A 109 6.18 8.41 12.88
C TYR A 109 5.25 7.73 13.89
N ILE A 110 4.09 7.21 13.42
CA ILE A 110 3.11 6.55 14.29
C ILE A 110 3.71 5.31 14.96
N SER A 111 4.46 4.50 14.22
CA SER A 111 5.05 3.26 14.74
C SER A 111 6.03 3.53 15.90
N PHE A 112 6.96 4.47 15.72
CA PHE A 112 8.02 4.71 16.69
C PHE A 112 7.67 5.73 17.77
N THR A 113 6.71 6.64 17.51
CA THR A 113 6.28 7.64 18.51
C THR A 113 5.19 7.09 19.43
N TYR A 114 4.30 6.23 18.92
CA TYR A 114 3.15 5.77 19.70
C TYR A 114 3.13 4.26 19.93
N ILE A 115 3.22 3.44 18.87
CA ILE A 115 2.97 1.99 18.97
C ILE A 115 4.05 1.30 19.80
N ILE A 116 5.32 1.51 19.48
CA ILE A 116 6.44 0.85 20.18
C ILE A 116 6.56 1.33 21.63
N PRO A 117 6.50 2.64 21.95
CA PRO A 117 6.50 3.08 23.34
C PRO A 117 5.32 2.55 24.14
N PHE A 118 4.12 2.50 23.55
CA PHE A 118 2.95 1.93 24.21
C PHE A 118 3.13 0.42 24.48
N ALA A 119 3.74 -0.33 23.56
CA ALA A 119 4.11 -1.72 23.78
C ALA A 119 5.11 -1.88 24.96
N CYS A 120 6.09 -0.98 25.06
CA CYS A 120 7.04 -0.97 26.18
C CYS A 120 6.35 -0.68 27.52
N VAL A 121 5.41 0.29 27.56
CA VAL A 121 4.62 0.60 28.75
C VAL A 121 3.79 -0.63 29.20
N LEU A 122 3.15 -1.35 28.27
CA LEU A 122 2.45 -2.59 28.56
C LEU A 122 3.40 -3.68 29.10
N GLY A 123 4.64 -3.74 28.56
CA GLY A 123 5.68 -4.63 29.03
C GLY A 123 6.10 -4.32 30.47
N ILE A 124 6.24 -3.02 30.82
CA ILE A 124 6.52 -2.58 32.19
C ILE A 124 5.34 -2.95 33.11
N PHE A 125 4.11 -2.70 32.67
CA PHE A 125 2.90 -3.04 33.43
C PHE A 125 2.79 -4.55 33.71
N TYR A 126 3.23 -5.40 32.76
CA TYR A 126 3.36 -6.84 32.98
C TYR A 126 4.29 -7.19 34.15
N LEU A 127 5.41 -6.48 34.31
CA LEU A 127 6.36 -6.76 35.40
C LEU A 127 5.74 -6.52 36.79
N TYR A 128 4.77 -5.60 36.90
CA TYR A 128 4.02 -5.35 38.13
C TYR A 128 2.87 -6.35 38.33
N THR A 129 2.07 -6.57 37.31
CA THR A 129 0.80 -7.32 37.40
C THR A 129 0.98 -8.82 37.23
N LYS A 130 2.07 -9.25 36.59
CA LYS A 130 2.42 -10.68 36.26
C LYS A 130 1.32 -11.42 35.47
N LYS A 131 0.39 -10.69 34.83
CA LYS A 131 -0.67 -11.26 33.98
C LYS A 131 -0.10 -11.58 32.60
N ASP A 132 -0.08 -12.86 32.21
CA ASP A 132 0.42 -13.32 30.89
C ASP A 132 -0.24 -12.60 29.72
N VAL A 133 -1.50 -12.16 29.87
CA VAL A 133 -2.22 -11.39 28.85
C VAL A 133 -1.48 -10.11 28.50
N MET A 134 -0.96 -9.36 29.51
CA MET A 134 -0.24 -8.10 29.28
C MET A 134 1.09 -8.33 28.55
N ARG A 135 1.80 -9.41 28.88
CA ARG A 135 3.03 -9.80 28.17
C ARG A 135 2.74 -10.09 26.70
N THR A 136 1.73 -10.88 26.43
CA THR A 136 1.37 -11.29 25.08
C THR A 136 0.94 -10.07 24.25
N LEU A 137 0.14 -9.17 24.84
CA LEU A 137 -0.30 -7.95 24.18
C LEU A 137 0.87 -7.01 23.88
N ALA A 138 1.79 -6.82 24.83
CA ALA A 138 3.00 -6.02 24.63
C ALA A 138 3.86 -6.53 23.48
N ILE A 139 4.12 -7.84 23.42
CA ILE A 139 4.92 -8.45 22.34
C ILE A 139 4.20 -8.31 21.00
N LYS A 140 2.89 -8.61 20.96
CA LYS A 140 2.11 -8.50 19.72
C LYS A 140 2.10 -7.06 19.18
N LEU A 141 1.93 -6.07 20.06
CA LEU A 141 1.92 -4.67 19.69
C LEU A 141 3.31 -4.19 19.21
N ALA A 142 4.39 -4.67 19.84
CA ALA A 142 5.75 -4.36 19.37
C ALA A 142 6.00 -4.94 17.97
N ILE A 143 5.65 -6.21 17.75
CA ILE A 143 5.75 -6.87 16.45
C ILE A 143 4.90 -6.10 15.41
N PHE A 144 3.67 -5.74 15.77
CA PHE A 144 2.78 -4.96 14.91
C PHE A 144 3.41 -3.64 14.47
N GLY A 145 3.99 -2.86 15.39
CA GLY A 145 4.65 -1.59 15.07
C GLY A 145 5.83 -1.76 14.10
N VAL A 146 6.64 -2.80 14.29
CA VAL A 146 7.78 -3.10 13.39
C VAL A 146 7.30 -3.53 12.01
N ILE A 147 6.33 -4.43 11.94
CA ILE A 147 5.77 -4.90 10.68
C ILE A 147 5.11 -3.72 9.93
N LEU A 148 4.33 -2.88 10.62
CA LEU A 148 3.68 -1.71 10.03
C LEU A 148 4.71 -0.78 9.37
N PHE A 149 5.82 -0.53 10.05
CA PHE A 149 6.92 0.30 9.52
C PHE A 149 7.57 -0.30 8.27
N ILE A 150 7.77 -1.62 8.21
CA ILE A 150 8.42 -2.30 7.08
C ILE A 150 7.47 -2.47 5.90
N ALA A 151 6.17 -2.63 6.14
CA ALA A 151 5.18 -2.95 5.10
C ALA A 151 5.11 -1.92 3.98
N ILE A 152 5.06 -0.63 4.32
CA ILE A 152 4.91 0.45 3.32
C ILE A 152 6.14 0.57 2.40
N PRO A 153 7.39 0.71 2.91
CA PRO A 153 8.55 0.72 2.03
C PRO A 153 8.72 -0.55 1.20
N SER A 154 8.34 -1.70 1.75
CA SER A 154 8.41 -2.98 1.00
C SER A 154 7.40 -3.02 -0.14
N SER A 155 6.18 -2.50 0.06
CA SER A 155 5.17 -2.37 -0.98
C SER A 155 5.67 -1.54 -2.16
N ILE A 156 6.25 -0.38 -1.86
CA ILE A 156 6.79 0.52 -2.89
C ILE A 156 7.93 -0.14 -3.66
N LYS A 157 8.85 -0.84 -2.99
CA LYS A 157 9.92 -1.58 -3.66
C LYS A 157 9.40 -2.67 -4.59
N VAL A 158 8.35 -3.40 -4.21
CA VAL A 158 7.71 -4.40 -5.09
C VAL A 158 7.06 -3.71 -6.29
N SER A 159 6.38 -2.59 -6.06
CA SER A 159 5.82 -1.75 -7.13
C SER A 159 6.91 -1.24 -8.07
N ASP A 160 8.06 -0.81 -7.53
CA ASP A 160 9.19 -0.30 -8.32
C ASP A 160 9.83 -1.38 -9.21
N LEU A 161 9.90 -2.63 -8.75
CA LEU A 161 10.40 -3.73 -9.57
C LEU A 161 9.56 -3.93 -10.85
N ILE A 162 8.23 -3.85 -10.71
CA ILE A 162 7.33 -3.96 -11.85
C ILE A 162 7.40 -2.70 -12.71
N TYR A 163 7.31 -1.52 -12.09
CA TYR A 163 7.38 -0.24 -12.77
C TYR A 163 8.65 -0.12 -13.63
N ASN A 164 9.82 -0.42 -13.08
CA ASN A 164 11.10 -0.31 -13.79
C ASN A 164 11.18 -1.26 -14.99
N SER A 165 10.49 -2.43 -14.94
CA SER A 165 10.42 -3.35 -16.07
C SER A 165 9.63 -2.78 -17.26
N TYR A 166 8.70 -1.87 -17.01
CA TYR A 166 7.82 -1.27 -18.01
C TYR A 166 8.08 0.22 -18.24
N GLN A 167 8.98 0.85 -17.49
CA GLN A 167 9.27 2.29 -17.57
C GLN A 167 9.57 2.72 -19.00
N THR A 168 10.46 2.02 -19.68
CA THR A 168 10.83 2.31 -21.08
C THR A 168 9.62 2.26 -22.01
N SER A 169 8.72 1.29 -21.82
CA SER A 169 7.49 1.19 -22.62
C SER A 169 6.56 2.38 -22.37
N ILE A 170 6.40 2.79 -21.12
CA ILE A 170 5.56 3.94 -20.75
C ILE A 170 6.15 5.26 -21.26
N GLU A 171 7.46 5.46 -21.16
CA GLU A 171 8.16 6.63 -21.71
C GLU A 171 8.04 6.65 -23.23
N GLN A 172 8.09 5.50 -23.88
CA GLN A 172 7.89 5.39 -25.32
C GLN A 172 6.46 5.76 -25.71
N THR A 173 5.46 5.45 -24.91
CA THR A 173 4.07 5.88 -25.11
C THR A 173 3.96 7.41 -25.16
N VAL A 174 4.58 8.12 -24.22
CA VAL A 174 4.62 9.59 -24.24
C VAL A 174 5.25 10.11 -25.52
N LYS A 175 6.42 9.58 -25.87
CA LYS A 175 7.15 10.00 -27.07
C LYS A 175 6.38 9.71 -28.35
N THR A 176 5.74 8.55 -28.46
CA THR A 176 4.90 8.20 -29.60
C THR A 176 3.69 9.11 -29.72
N ALA A 177 3.05 9.47 -28.60
CA ALA A 177 1.93 10.39 -28.59
C ALA A 177 2.34 11.80 -29.02
N GLU A 178 3.50 12.28 -28.58
CA GLU A 178 4.06 13.57 -29.01
C GLU A 178 4.36 13.58 -30.53
N GLN A 179 5.00 12.52 -31.03
CA GLN A 179 5.29 12.38 -32.48
C GLN A 179 4.02 12.27 -33.32
N ASN A 180 3.02 11.52 -32.85
CA ASN A 180 1.75 11.41 -33.55
C ASN A 180 0.97 12.71 -33.52
N LYS A 181 1.04 13.48 -32.42
CA LYS A 181 0.47 14.83 -32.34
C LYS A 181 1.09 15.75 -33.41
N GLU A 182 2.43 15.83 -33.48
CA GLU A 182 3.16 16.63 -34.44
C GLU A 182 2.80 16.25 -35.87
N TYR A 183 2.76 14.96 -36.19
CA TYR A 183 2.30 14.44 -37.49
C TYR A 183 0.85 14.84 -37.83
N ILE A 184 -0.06 14.79 -36.85
CA ILE A 184 -1.47 15.15 -37.03
C ILE A 184 -1.60 16.67 -37.29
N GLU A 185 -0.84 17.50 -36.57
CA GLU A 185 -0.82 18.95 -36.74
C GLU A 185 -0.28 19.34 -38.15
N GLU A 186 0.82 18.72 -38.57
CA GLU A 186 1.39 18.93 -39.94
C GLU A 186 0.39 18.53 -41.04
N LYS A 187 -0.23 17.37 -40.91
CA LYS A 187 -1.22 16.90 -41.90
C LYS A 187 -2.49 17.75 -41.92
N LYS A 188 -2.87 18.35 -40.79
CA LYS A 188 -3.98 19.27 -40.71
C LYS A 188 -3.72 20.55 -41.52
N GLU A 189 -2.50 21.11 -41.46
CA GLU A 189 -2.11 22.25 -42.23
C GLU A 189 -2.18 21.95 -43.74
N ASP A 190 -1.65 20.80 -44.17
CA ASP A 190 -1.74 20.31 -45.54
C ASP A 190 -3.19 20.20 -46.02
N LEU A 191 -4.09 19.66 -45.21
CA LEU A 191 -5.52 19.49 -45.52
C LEU A 191 -6.25 20.83 -45.55
N SER A 192 -5.84 21.81 -44.73
CA SER A 192 -6.45 23.12 -44.65
C SER A 192 -6.04 24.01 -45.82
N GLU A 193 -4.82 23.88 -46.33
CA GLU A 193 -4.33 24.63 -47.50
C GLU A 193 -4.96 24.12 -48.80
N GLU A 194 -5.19 22.79 -48.95
CA GLU A 194 -5.87 22.25 -50.14
C GLU A 194 -7.35 22.69 -50.21
N ASP A 195 -8.05 22.81 -49.07
CA ASP A 195 -9.45 23.26 -49.03
C ASP A 195 -9.67 24.71 -49.52
N GLN A 196 -8.68 25.59 -49.43
CA GLN A 196 -8.79 26.96 -49.87
C GLN A 196 -8.61 27.16 -51.41
N ASN A 197 -7.99 26.20 -52.09
CA ASN A 197 -7.68 26.29 -53.52
C ASN A 197 -8.64 25.53 -54.47
N TRP A 198 -9.64 24.81 -53.95
CA TRP A 198 -10.45 23.89 -54.75
C TRP A 198 -11.60 24.54 -55.50
N MET A 199 -11.98 25.76 -55.15
CA MET A 199 -13.15 26.43 -55.75
C MET A 199 -12.99 26.71 -57.25
N ASP A 200 -11.77 26.76 -57.79
CA ASP A 200 -11.49 27.11 -59.18
C ASP A 200 -11.28 25.94 -60.16
N LYS A 201 -11.23 24.66 -59.71
CA LYS A 201 -10.93 23.48 -60.56
C LYS A 201 -11.82 22.28 -60.27
N VAL A 202 -13.10 22.41 -60.52
CA VAL A 202 -14.17 21.50 -60.05
C VAL A 202 -14.43 20.25 -60.94
N GLY A 203 -13.63 19.88 -61.90
CA GLY A 203 -14.01 18.75 -62.75
C GLY A 203 -13.23 17.45 -62.58
N ASP A 204 -11.94 17.51 -62.72
CA ASP A 204 -11.06 16.32 -62.80
C ASP A 204 -10.30 16.02 -61.50
N TYR A 205 -10.38 16.88 -60.54
CA TYR A 205 -9.65 16.77 -59.27
C TYR A 205 -10.40 15.96 -58.22
N LEU A 206 -11.73 15.87 -58.30
CA LEU A 206 -12.57 15.24 -57.25
C LEU A 206 -12.31 13.75 -57.03
N SER A 207 -11.98 12.99 -58.08
CA SER A 207 -11.72 11.54 -57.91
C SER A 207 -10.35 11.25 -57.34
N ASN A 208 -9.34 12.08 -57.62
CA ASN A 208 -7.99 11.96 -57.09
C ASN A 208 -7.86 12.54 -55.66
N LEU A 209 -8.63 13.61 -55.35
CA LEU A 209 -8.65 14.20 -54.04
C LEU A 209 -9.31 13.29 -53.01
N THR A 210 -10.46 12.69 -53.35
CA THR A 210 -11.19 11.77 -52.47
C THR A 210 -10.36 10.59 -52.05
N SER A 211 -9.49 10.05 -52.90
CA SER A 211 -8.60 8.96 -52.54
C SER A 211 -7.40 9.37 -51.69
N LYS A 212 -6.84 10.59 -51.91
CA LYS A 212 -5.73 11.12 -51.11
C LYS A 212 -6.16 11.62 -49.75
N ILE A 213 -7.29 12.32 -49.65
CA ILE A 213 -7.88 12.75 -48.38
C ILE A 213 -8.31 11.52 -47.57
N GLY A 214 -8.95 10.54 -48.22
CA GLY A 214 -9.37 9.32 -47.57
C GLY A 214 -8.19 8.50 -47.03
N SER A 215 -7.06 8.42 -47.73
CA SER A 215 -5.85 7.76 -47.26
C SER A 215 -5.17 8.50 -46.11
N GLY A 216 -5.11 9.82 -46.15
CA GLY A 216 -4.56 10.67 -45.10
C GLY A 216 -5.37 10.57 -43.78
N ILE A 217 -6.68 10.70 -43.90
CA ILE A 217 -7.58 10.56 -42.70
C ILE A 217 -7.50 9.16 -42.14
N SER A 218 -7.48 8.11 -42.96
CA SER A 218 -7.35 6.73 -42.51
C SER A 218 -6.03 6.48 -41.75
N GLU A 219 -4.93 7.10 -42.20
CA GLU A 219 -3.64 6.98 -41.49
C GLU A 219 -3.67 7.73 -40.15
N ILE A 220 -4.28 8.91 -40.09
CA ILE A 220 -4.45 9.67 -38.86
C ILE A 220 -5.29 8.90 -37.84
N ILE A 221 -6.40 8.31 -38.28
CA ILE A 221 -7.28 7.49 -37.43
C ILE A 221 -6.49 6.31 -36.85
N LYS A 222 -5.74 5.60 -37.68
CA LYS A 222 -4.91 4.48 -37.24
C LYS A 222 -3.86 4.91 -36.22
N LYS A 223 -3.18 6.03 -36.43
CA LYS A 223 -2.22 6.57 -35.45
C LYS A 223 -2.91 6.98 -34.14
N GLY A 224 -4.12 7.51 -34.21
CA GLY A 224 -4.95 7.81 -33.04
C GLY A 224 -5.32 6.55 -32.24
N GLU A 225 -5.73 5.48 -32.94
CA GLU A 225 -6.03 4.18 -32.32
C GLU A 225 -4.78 3.56 -31.66
N ASP A 226 -3.64 3.57 -32.34
CA ASP A 226 -2.37 3.07 -31.82
C ASP A 226 -1.95 3.87 -30.57
N THR A 227 -2.16 5.17 -30.58
CA THR A 227 -1.92 6.06 -29.43
C THR A 227 -2.84 5.74 -28.25
N LEU A 228 -4.14 5.56 -28.52
CA LEU A 228 -5.12 5.17 -27.48
C LEU A 228 -4.74 3.84 -26.84
N ILE A 229 -4.41 2.81 -27.62
CA ILE A 229 -3.99 1.52 -27.11
C ILE A 229 -2.74 1.64 -26.22
N SER A 230 -1.76 2.43 -26.67
CA SER A 230 -0.54 2.66 -25.90
C SER A 230 -0.82 3.37 -24.57
N PHE A 231 -1.77 4.32 -24.52
CA PHE A 231 -2.19 4.93 -23.26
C PHE A 231 -2.91 3.96 -22.35
N LEU A 232 -3.78 3.10 -22.89
CA LEU A 232 -4.48 2.06 -22.09
C LEU A 232 -3.48 1.10 -21.44
N ASP A 233 -2.46 0.66 -22.17
CA ASP A 233 -1.40 -0.20 -21.63
C ASP A 233 -0.61 0.52 -20.53
N ALA A 234 -0.21 1.76 -20.77
CA ALA A 234 0.50 2.56 -19.78
C ALA A 234 -0.32 2.79 -18.50
N ILE A 235 -1.60 3.14 -18.64
CA ILE A 235 -2.53 3.32 -17.52
C ILE A 235 -2.72 2.01 -16.75
N ALA A 236 -2.89 0.88 -17.43
CA ALA A 236 -3.05 -0.42 -16.79
C ALA A 236 -1.84 -0.76 -15.91
N ILE A 237 -0.62 -0.58 -16.41
CA ILE A 237 0.62 -0.79 -15.66
C ILE A 237 0.69 0.16 -14.45
N MET A 238 0.36 1.45 -14.65
CA MET A 238 0.40 2.45 -13.59
C MET A 238 -0.66 2.19 -12.51
N ILE A 239 -1.86 1.75 -12.86
CA ILE A 239 -2.90 1.35 -11.89
C ILE A 239 -2.43 0.15 -11.07
N ILE A 240 -1.85 -0.87 -11.72
CA ILE A 240 -1.33 -2.04 -11.00
C ILE A 240 -0.24 -1.62 -10.01
N THR A 241 0.73 -0.84 -10.45
CA THR A 241 1.88 -0.47 -9.63
C THR A 241 1.54 0.54 -8.53
N SER A 242 0.64 1.50 -8.77
CA SER A 242 0.35 2.59 -7.83
C SER A 242 -0.94 2.38 -7.03
N CYS A 243 -1.82 1.45 -7.43
CA CYS A 243 -3.08 1.20 -6.71
C CYS A 243 -3.19 -0.24 -6.22
N VAL A 244 -3.05 -1.25 -7.12
CA VAL A 244 -3.33 -2.65 -6.79
C VAL A 244 -2.30 -3.21 -5.81
N ILE A 245 -1.00 -2.97 -6.04
CA ILE A 245 0.07 -3.48 -5.18
C ILE A 245 0.00 -2.89 -3.77
N PRO A 246 -0.13 -1.57 -3.56
CA PRO A 246 -0.28 -0.99 -2.22
C PRO A 246 -1.52 -1.48 -1.49
N ILE A 247 -2.67 -1.54 -2.16
CA ILE A 247 -3.92 -2.07 -1.57
C ILE A 247 -3.74 -3.55 -1.20
N GLY A 248 -3.18 -4.36 -2.08
CA GLY A 248 -2.87 -5.77 -1.83
C GLY A 248 -1.96 -5.95 -0.62
N THR A 249 -0.94 -5.11 -0.49
CA THR A 249 -0.04 -5.11 0.67
C THR A 249 -0.76 -4.77 1.96
N ILE A 250 -1.64 -3.78 1.97
CA ILE A 250 -2.47 -3.42 3.13
C ILE A 250 -3.39 -4.59 3.52
N LEU A 251 -3.99 -5.27 2.55
CA LEU A 251 -4.85 -6.44 2.80
C LEU A 251 -4.05 -7.62 3.40
N ILE A 252 -2.89 -7.95 2.84
CA ILE A 252 -1.98 -8.97 3.37
C ILE A 252 -1.58 -8.61 4.81
N PHE A 253 -1.29 -7.34 5.04
CA PHE A 253 -0.96 -6.82 6.36
C PHE A 253 -2.10 -6.98 7.36
N GLY A 254 -3.34 -6.69 6.94
CA GLY A 254 -4.54 -6.94 7.73
C GLY A 254 -4.72 -8.41 8.10
N LEU A 255 -4.40 -9.33 7.19
CA LEU A 255 -4.41 -10.77 7.46
C LEU A 255 -3.34 -11.16 8.49
N VAL A 256 -2.12 -10.64 8.36
CA VAL A 256 -1.04 -10.87 9.34
C VAL A 256 -1.44 -10.38 10.73
N ILE A 257 -2.05 -9.20 10.83
CA ILE A 257 -2.59 -8.67 12.09
C ILE A 257 -3.65 -9.63 12.67
N LYS A 258 -4.63 -10.04 11.86
CA LYS A 258 -5.68 -10.96 12.26
C LYS A 258 -5.08 -12.27 12.80
N ILE A 259 -4.10 -12.84 12.16
CA ILE A 259 -3.41 -14.06 12.60
C ILE A 259 -2.68 -13.81 13.92
N LEU A 260 -1.91 -12.72 14.04
CA LEU A 260 -1.20 -12.34 15.25
C LEU A 260 -2.13 -12.22 16.46
N PHE A 261 -3.29 -11.59 16.31
CA PHE A 261 -4.25 -11.37 17.40
C PHE A 261 -5.16 -12.58 17.65
N SER A 262 -5.50 -13.37 16.61
CA SER A 262 -6.36 -14.56 16.71
C SER A 262 -5.69 -15.73 17.43
N PHE A 263 -4.37 -15.89 17.32
CA PHE A 263 -3.65 -17.05 17.88
C PHE A 263 -3.75 -17.19 19.41
N ASP A 264 -4.15 -16.15 20.13
CA ASP A 264 -4.25 -16.12 21.59
C ASP A 264 -5.66 -16.43 22.12
N SER A 265 -6.68 -16.18 21.35
CA SER A 265 -8.07 -16.49 21.72
C SER A 265 -8.25 -17.98 21.98
N ASN A 266 -7.60 -18.83 21.18
CA ASN A 266 -7.65 -20.28 21.32
C ASN A 266 -6.85 -20.81 22.51
N ARG A 267 -5.80 -20.11 22.97
CA ARG A 267 -5.04 -20.51 24.15
C ARG A 267 -5.79 -20.21 25.47
N GLY A 268 -6.49 -19.07 25.50
CA GLY A 268 -7.33 -18.67 26.62
C GLY A 268 -8.52 -19.63 26.81
N ALA A 269 -9.20 -19.95 25.72
CA ALA A 269 -10.32 -20.90 25.75
C ALA A 269 -9.90 -22.33 26.20
N ARG A 270 -8.76 -22.82 25.70
CA ARG A 270 -8.23 -24.16 26.14
C ARG A 270 -7.81 -24.18 27.60
N LYS A 271 -7.22 -23.10 28.14
CA LYS A 271 -6.89 -23.03 29.58
C LYS A 271 -8.15 -22.95 30.42
N PHE A 272 -9.16 -22.23 29.99
CA PHE A 272 -10.43 -22.12 30.71
C PHE A 272 -11.18 -23.46 30.71
N GLN A 273 -11.26 -24.15 29.58
CA GLN A 273 -11.84 -25.48 29.47
C GLN A 273 -11.12 -26.50 30.36
N LYS A 274 -9.79 -26.50 30.37
CA LYS A 274 -8.97 -27.37 31.19
C LYS A 274 -9.12 -27.13 32.69
N ASN A 275 -9.40 -25.89 33.10
CA ASN A 275 -9.69 -25.55 34.49
C ASN A 275 -11.10 -26.00 34.91
N ILE A 276 -12.10 -25.88 34.05
CA ILE A 276 -13.45 -26.40 34.30
C ILE A 276 -13.43 -27.91 34.41
N GLU A 277 -12.72 -28.59 33.52
CA GLU A 277 -12.58 -30.04 33.51
C GLU A 277 -11.87 -30.56 34.78
N LYS A 278 -10.88 -29.81 35.26
CA LYS A 278 -10.18 -30.12 36.52
C LYS A 278 -11.04 -29.87 37.74
N GLU A 279 -11.88 -28.87 37.74
CA GLU A 279 -12.82 -28.54 38.82
C GLU A 279 -13.99 -29.54 38.88
N SER A 280 -14.50 -29.96 37.72
CA SER A 280 -15.53 -31.01 37.65
C SER A 280 -15.01 -32.37 38.12
N SER A 281 -13.79 -32.77 37.70
CA SER A 281 -13.18 -34.04 38.16
C SER A 281 -12.83 -34.04 39.67
N MET A 282 -12.53 -32.85 40.23
CA MET A 282 -12.31 -32.72 41.68
C MET A 282 -13.61 -32.82 42.48
N LYS A 283 -14.71 -32.25 41.97
CA LYS A 283 -16.05 -32.39 42.54
C LYS A 283 -16.56 -33.84 42.48
N GLU A 284 -16.31 -34.53 41.41
CA GLU A 284 -16.66 -35.96 41.25
C GLU A 284 -15.89 -36.85 42.22
N LYS A 285 -14.59 -36.60 42.44
CA LYS A 285 -13.79 -37.29 43.44
C LYS A 285 -14.27 -37.08 44.88
N ILE A 286 -14.76 -35.86 45.20
CA ILE A 286 -15.30 -35.55 46.52
C ILE A 286 -16.64 -36.26 46.75
N LEU A 287 -17.47 -36.40 45.73
CA LEU A 287 -18.77 -37.10 45.80
C LEU A 287 -18.62 -38.63 45.87
N THR A 288 -17.51 -39.19 45.36
CA THR A 288 -17.26 -40.65 45.34
C THR A 288 -16.41 -41.14 46.48
N THR A 289 -15.95 -40.24 47.37
CA THR A 289 -15.27 -40.68 48.62
C THR A 289 -16.33 -41.27 49.60
N PRO A 290 -16.29 -42.52 49.92
CA PRO A 290 -17.24 -43.11 50.88
C PRO A 290 -17.13 -42.40 52.22
N VAL A 291 -18.26 -41.87 52.72
CA VAL A 291 -18.38 -41.33 54.07
C VAL A 291 -18.05 -42.51 55.00
N LEU A 292 -16.93 -42.47 55.69
CA LEU A 292 -16.59 -43.41 56.77
C LEU A 292 -17.71 -43.33 57.79
N ASN A 293 -18.39 -44.46 57.94
CA ASN A 293 -19.54 -44.61 58.80
C ASN A 293 -19.03 -44.56 60.26
N ASP A 294 -19.44 -43.54 61.04
CA ASP A 294 -19.09 -43.28 62.44
C ASP A 294 -19.57 -44.35 63.43
N ASN A 295 -20.01 -45.49 62.91
CA ASN A 295 -20.56 -46.64 63.74
C ASN A 295 -19.51 -47.63 64.20
N GLU A 296 -18.22 -47.51 63.90
CA GLU A 296 -17.20 -48.48 64.40
C GLU A 296 -16.40 -48.00 65.64
N ILE A 297 -16.70 -46.82 66.22
CA ILE A 297 -15.93 -46.32 67.39
C ILE A 297 -16.56 -46.71 68.72
N ASN A 298 -17.74 -47.33 68.76
CA ASN A 298 -18.41 -47.67 70.06
C ASN A 298 -18.41 -49.15 70.43
N GLY A 299 -17.47 -49.94 69.94
CA GLY A 299 -17.43 -51.43 70.22
C GLY A 299 -16.32 -51.98 71.11
N ASN A 300 -15.53 -51.14 71.84
CA ASN A 300 -14.51 -51.71 72.72
C ASN A 300 -14.25 -50.89 73.99
N ILE A 301 -15.31 -50.70 74.86
CA ILE A 301 -15.12 -50.35 76.26
C ILE A 301 -16.15 -51.15 77.02
N SER A 302 -15.85 -52.37 77.36
CA SER A 302 -16.34 -53.08 78.53
C SER A 302 -15.55 -54.40 78.77
N LEU A 303 -14.85 -54.44 79.93
CA LEU A 303 -14.13 -55.48 80.63
C LEU A 303 -12.66 -55.64 80.31
#